data_200175155e742a8e79e4d6ecd8fecd21
#
_entry.id   200175155e742a8e79e4d6ecd8fecd21
#
_cell.length_a   1.000
_cell.length_b   1.000
_cell.length_c   1.000
_cell.angle_alpha   90.00
_cell.angle_beta   90.00
_cell.angle_gamma   90.00
#
_symmetry.space_group_name_H-M   'P 1'
#
loop_
_entity.id
_entity.type
_entity.pdbx_description
1 polymer ?
#
loop_
_entity_poly.entity_id
_entity_poly.type
_entity_poly.pdbx_seq_one_letter_code
_entity_poly.pdbx_strand_id
1 'polypeptide(L)'
;MLRLASVLRNPFSFLFTRSTKEDRVAAYVIREHERGRSLDEILEDPYVRNRLTPAQRARLLDRTDIIRAVGDDTVEGARNSLSPG
;
A
#
# COMPACT_ATOMS: atom_id res chain seq x y z
N MET A 1 -13.68 -23.06 14.10
CA MET A 1 -13.11 -22.59 15.35
C MET A 1 -11.74 -22.00 15.18
N LEU A 2 -10.84 -22.82 14.70
CA LEU A 2 -9.47 -22.36 14.50
C LEU A 2 -9.38 -21.21 13.53
N ARG A 3 -10.30 -21.15 12.61
CA ARG A 3 -10.29 -20.07 11.62
C ARG A 3 -10.60 -18.73 12.22
N LEU A 4 -11.46 -18.70 13.23
CA LEU A 4 -11.77 -17.46 13.89
C LEU A 4 -10.56 -16.91 14.60
N ALA A 5 -9.82 -17.80 15.25
CA ALA A 5 -8.60 -17.40 15.93
C ALA A 5 -7.59 -16.85 14.95
N SER A 6 -7.52 -17.46 13.77
CA SER A 6 -6.62 -17.02 12.72
C SER A 6 -6.99 -15.62 12.23
N VAL A 7 -8.28 -15.38 12.02
CA VAL A 7 -8.77 -14.09 11.58
C VAL A 7 -8.47 -13.02 12.62
N LEU A 8 -8.68 -13.35 13.89
CA LEU A 8 -8.43 -12.41 14.96
C LEU A 8 -6.95 -12.10 15.10
N ARG A 9 -6.11 -13.08 14.82
CA ARG A 9 -4.68 -12.90 14.93
C ARG A 9 -4.15 -11.98 13.82
N ASN A 10 -4.77 -12.03 12.67
CA ASN A 10 -4.34 -11.23 11.53
C ASN A 10 -5.37 -10.15 11.24
N PRO A 11 -5.17 -8.94 11.80
CA PRO A 11 -6.15 -7.87 11.64
C PRO A 11 -6.37 -7.47 10.18
N PHE A 12 -5.42 -7.77 9.33
CA PHE A 12 -5.56 -7.41 7.92
C PHE A 12 -6.45 -8.36 7.14
N SER A 13 -6.70 -9.55 7.69
CA SER A 13 -7.63 -10.49 7.05
C SER A 13 -9.01 -9.90 6.94
N PHE A 14 -9.38 -9.10 7.93
CA PHE A 14 -10.66 -8.45 7.97
C PHE A 14 -10.83 -7.52 6.78
N LEU A 15 -9.78 -6.82 6.42
CA LEU A 15 -9.80 -5.89 5.31
C LEU A 15 -9.94 -6.61 3.98
N PHE A 16 -9.35 -7.78 3.86
CA PHE A 16 -9.36 -8.52 2.61
C PHE A 16 -10.69 -9.20 2.33
N THR A 17 -11.56 -9.26 3.31
CA THR A 17 -12.89 -9.81 3.11
C THR A 17 -13.67 -8.97 2.12
N ARG A 18 -13.37 -7.68 2.08
CA ARG A 18 -14.00 -6.75 1.14
C ARG A 18 -12.94 -5.94 0.44
N SER A 19 -12.01 -6.63 -0.17
CA SER A 19 -10.88 -5.97 -0.81
C SER A 19 -11.35 -5.05 -1.93
N THR A 20 -10.94 -3.80 -1.83
CA THR A 20 -11.14 -2.85 -2.90
C THR A 20 -9.93 -2.90 -3.80
N LYS A 21 -10.03 -2.19 -4.92
CA LYS A 21 -8.88 -2.05 -5.80
C LYS A 21 -7.70 -1.43 -5.05
N GLU A 22 -7.98 -0.43 -4.22
CA GLU A 22 -6.93 0.23 -3.45
C GLU A 22 -6.28 -0.72 -2.46
N ASP A 23 -7.07 -1.60 -1.84
CA ASP A 23 -6.52 -2.58 -0.91
C ASP A 23 -5.55 -3.52 -1.61
N ARG A 24 -5.90 -3.95 -2.81
CA ARG A 24 -5.05 -4.86 -3.56
C ARG A 24 -3.76 -4.20 -3.98
N VAL A 25 -3.84 -2.95 -4.41
CA VAL A 25 -2.66 -2.20 -4.79
C VAL A 25 -1.77 -1.97 -3.57
N ALA A 26 -2.37 -1.67 -2.42
CA ALA A 26 -1.59 -1.49 -1.20
C ALA A 26 -0.82 -2.77 -0.86
N ALA A 27 -1.46 -3.91 -0.98
CA ALA A 27 -0.79 -5.18 -0.71
C ALA A 27 0.36 -5.41 -1.70
N TYR A 28 0.16 -5.07 -2.95
CA TYR A 28 1.20 -5.18 -3.96
C TYR A 28 2.38 -4.28 -3.61
N VAL A 29 2.11 -3.04 -3.22
CA VAL A 29 3.16 -2.10 -2.88
C VAL A 29 3.99 -2.60 -1.70
N ILE A 30 3.33 -3.08 -0.67
CA ILE A 30 4.02 -3.58 0.51
C ILE A 30 4.92 -4.76 0.13
N ARG A 31 4.39 -5.68 -0.64
CA ARG A 31 5.15 -6.86 -1.03
C ARG A 31 6.36 -6.51 -1.88
N GLU A 32 6.18 -5.60 -2.83
CA GLU A 32 7.28 -5.21 -3.70
C GLU A 32 8.34 -4.44 -2.92
N HIS A 33 7.92 -3.63 -1.96
CA HIS A 33 8.87 -2.93 -1.11
C HIS A 33 9.68 -3.92 -0.28
N GLU A 34 9.05 -4.96 0.21
CA GLU A 34 9.74 -6.00 0.97
C GLU A 34 10.75 -6.75 0.12
N ARG A 35 10.56 -6.72 -1.20
CA ARG A 35 11.50 -7.35 -2.12
C ARG A 35 12.68 -6.45 -2.45
N GLY A 36 12.70 -5.25 -1.90
CA GLY A 36 13.82 -4.34 -2.08
C GLY A 36 13.58 -3.23 -3.08
N ARG A 37 12.39 -3.13 -3.64
CA ARG A 37 12.11 -2.05 -4.59
C ARG A 37 11.80 -0.76 -3.83
N SER A 38 12.21 0.36 -4.38
CA SER A 38 11.92 1.64 -3.75
C SER A 38 10.45 1.99 -3.92
N LEU A 39 9.90 2.71 -2.97
CA LEU A 39 8.50 3.10 -3.03
C LEU A 39 8.21 3.97 -4.26
N ASP A 40 9.11 4.89 -4.58
CA ASP A 40 8.96 5.74 -5.75
C ASP A 40 8.82 4.91 -7.02
N GLU A 41 9.66 3.90 -7.15
CA GLU A 41 9.64 3.02 -8.30
C GLU A 41 8.35 2.24 -8.39
N ILE A 42 7.89 1.73 -7.25
CA ILE A 42 6.68 0.94 -7.21
C ILE A 42 5.46 1.79 -7.61
N LEU A 43 5.41 3.02 -7.15
CA LEU A 43 4.29 3.89 -7.45
C LEU A 43 4.22 4.27 -8.92
N GLU A 44 5.35 4.19 -9.63
CA GLU A 44 5.38 4.44 -11.07
C GLU A 44 5.19 3.17 -11.88
N ASP A 45 5.11 2.04 -11.22
CA ASP A 45 4.90 0.75 -11.87
C ASP A 45 3.58 0.76 -12.64
N PRO A 46 3.53 0.21 -13.85
CA PRO A 46 2.28 0.15 -14.61
C PRO A 46 1.13 -0.50 -13.86
N TYR A 47 1.43 -1.49 -13.03
CA TYR A 47 0.39 -2.14 -12.23
C TYR A 47 -0.35 -1.11 -11.37
N VAL A 48 0.39 -0.23 -10.72
CA VAL A 48 -0.19 0.79 -9.86
C VAL A 48 -0.83 1.90 -10.68
N ARG A 49 -0.13 2.38 -11.69
CA ARG A 49 -0.61 3.49 -12.50
C ARG A 49 -1.88 3.16 -13.27
N ASN A 50 -2.02 1.91 -13.68
CA ASN A 50 -3.19 1.50 -14.45
C ASN A 50 -4.42 1.29 -13.56
N ARG A 51 -4.21 1.15 -12.27
CA ARG A 51 -5.29 0.86 -11.35
C ARG A 51 -5.72 2.04 -10.49
N LEU A 52 -4.83 3.01 -10.31
CA LEU A 52 -5.10 4.14 -9.43
C LEU A 52 -4.87 5.44 -10.16
N THR A 53 -5.74 6.41 -9.91
CA THR A 53 -5.53 7.78 -10.38
C THR A 53 -4.42 8.41 -9.55
N PRO A 54 -3.86 9.55 -9.99
CA PRO A 54 -2.87 10.25 -9.18
C PRO A 54 -3.36 10.57 -7.78
N ALA A 55 -4.63 10.97 -7.64
CA ALA A 55 -5.19 11.26 -6.32
C ALA A 55 -5.25 10.01 -5.45
N GLN A 56 -5.59 8.88 -6.06
CA GLN A 56 -5.65 7.63 -5.31
C GLN A 56 -4.26 7.15 -4.91
N ARG A 57 -3.27 7.38 -5.75
CA ARG A 57 -1.89 7.03 -5.38
C ARG A 57 -1.40 7.89 -4.21
N ALA A 58 -1.76 9.17 -4.21
CA ALA A 58 -1.41 10.03 -3.09
C ALA A 58 -2.09 9.55 -1.80
N ARG A 59 -3.35 9.14 -1.90
CA ARG A 59 -4.08 8.64 -0.74
C ARG A 59 -3.50 7.35 -0.19
N LEU A 60 -2.89 6.57 -1.07
CA LEU A 60 -2.26 5.33 -0.65
C LEU A 60 -1.19 5.60 0.40
N LEU A 61 -0.51 6.73 0.30
CA LEU A 61 0.56 7.09 1.22
C LEU A 61 0.05 7.51 2.59
N ASP A 62 -1.26 7.71 2.73
CA ASP A 62 -1.85 8.02 4.02
C ASP A 62 -2.31 6.77 4.75
N ARG A 63 -2.23 5.61 4.11
CA ARG A 63 -2.69 4.37 4.73
C ARG A 63 -1.74 3.93 5.82
N THR A 64 -2.32 3.53 6.94
CA THR A 64 -1.53 3.07 8.07
C THR A 64 -0.69 1.85 7.73
N ASP A 65 -1.25 0.93 6.95
CA ASP A 65 -0.51 -0.29 6.60
C ASP A 65 0.69 0.01 5.71
N ILE A 66 0.57 1.00 4.82
CA ILE A 66 1.69 1.41 3.98
C ILE A 66 2.76 2.07 4.85
N ILE A 67 2.35 3.02 5.69
CA ILE A 67 3.30 3.75 6.53
C ILE A 67 4.08 2.79 7.42
N ARG A 68 3.39 1.80 7.98
CA ARG A 68 4.05 0.83 8.84
C ARG A 68 5.03 -0.06 8.09
N ALA A 69 4.68 -0.39 6.86
CA ALA A 69 5.51 -1.30 6.08
C ALA A 69 6.77 -0.61 5.54
N VAL A 70 6.65 0.65 5.13
CA VAL A 70 7.75 1.33 4.44
C VAL A 70 8.42 2.41 5.29
N GLY A 71 7.75 2.88 6.35
CA GLY A 71 8.31 3.92 7.21
C GLY A 71 7.91 5.33 6.81
N ASP A 72 7.84 6.21 7.81
CA ASP A 72 7.39 7.58 7.62
C ASP A 72 8.28 8.36 6.65
N ASP A 73 9.58 8.22 6.77
CA ASP A 73 10.51 8.95 5.92
C ASP A 73 10.36 8.55 4.47
N THR A 74 10.15 7.27 4.23
CA THR A 74 9.97 6.76 2.87
C THR A 74 8.69 7.31 2.27
N VAL A 75 7.63 7.36 3.07
CA VAL A 75 6.35 7.88 2.62
C VAL A 75 6.46 9.36 2.28
N GLU A 76 7.15 10.12 3.13
CA GLU A 76 7.32 11.55 2.87
C GLU A 76 8.10 11.79 1.59
N GLY A 77 9.13 11.01 1.36
CA GLY A 77 9.90 11.13 0.14
C GLY A 77 9.06 10.86 -1.09
N ALA A 78 8.24 9.80 -1.03
CA ALA A 78 7.37 9.45 -2.14
C ALA A 78 6.30 10.50 -2.36
N ARG A 79 5.76 11.05 -1.27
CA ARG A 79 4.75 12.09 -1.37
C ARG A 79 5.31 13.32 -2.08
N ASN A 80 6.54 13.69 -1.74
CA ASN A 80 7.19 14.83 -2.39
C ASN A 80 7.42 14.58 -3.87
N SER A 81 7.72 13.34 -4.23
CA SER A 81 7.90 12.98 -5.63
C SER A 81 6.61 13.06 -6.43
N LEU A 82 5.48 12.75 -5.79
CA LEU A 82 4.19 12.80 -6.46
C LEU A 82 3.65 14.21 -6.55
N SER A 83 4.14 15.10 -5.71
CA SER A 83 3.66 16.46 -5.66
C SER A 83 4.23 17.23 -6.84
N PRO A 84 3.38 17.91 -7.62
CA PRO A 84 3.86 18.62 -8.81
C PRO A 84 4.56 19.93 -8.51
N GLY A 85 4.54 20.39 -7.30
CA GLY A 85 5.09 21.69 -7.02
C GLY A 85 6.40 21.73 -6.35
#